data_3b3a5753b96e08cbf2ab2499192b84dc
#
_entry.id   3b3a5753b96e08cbf2ab2499192b84dc
#
_cell.length_a   1.000
_cell.length_b   1.000
_cell.length_c   1.000
_cell.angle_alpha   90.00
_cell.angle_beta   90.00
_cell.angle_gamma   90.00
#
_symmetry.space_group_name_H-M   'P 1'
#
loop_
_entity.id
_entity.type
_entity.pdbx_description
1 polymer ?
#
loop_
_entity_poly.entity_id
_entity_poly.type
_entity_poly.pdbx_seq_one_letter_code
_entity_poly.pdbx_strand_id
1 'polypeptide(L)'
;RDLHLLSRRQRQMCIRDRSYTRRAIDSYEMIDNGDKIAVGISGGKDSLTLLYALAELRRFYPKKFDLIAITVNLGFDNFDTTKIEQLCKELYVPYYIVDTEIYDIVFNIRKEKNPCSLCAKMRKGALNQKLNDLRCNKIAYAHHKDDFIETFLMSLLFEGRIHTFSPKTYLDKSKLMVIRPLMYINEGEIISFKNDMQLPVIKSPCPADGYTKREYAKQALAELEKETPG
;
A
#
# COMPACT_ATOMS: atom_id res chain seq x y z
N ARG A 1 -5.79 -12.97 16.87
CA ARG A 1 -5.75 -14.45 16.69
C ARG A 1 -4.36 -14.91 17.10
N ASP A 2 -4.30 -15.77 18.10
CA ASP A 2 -3.04 -16.35 18.55
C ASP A 2 -2.40 -17.16 17.41
N LEU A 3 -1.10 -17.00 17.22
CA LEU A 3 -0.32 -17.77 16.23
C LEU A 3 -0.48 -19.30 16.42
N HIS A 4 -0.92 -19.74 17.59
CA HIS A 4 -1.22 -21.13 17.89
C HIS A 4 -2.46 -21.68 17.17
N LEU A 5 -3.37 -20.81 16.71
CA LEU A 5 -4.59 -21.19 15.97
C LEU A 5 -4.39 -21.24 14.45
N LEU A 6 -3.26 -20.75 13.96
CA LEU A 6 -2.95 -20.80 12.53
C LEU A 6 -2.53 -22.20 12.09
N SER A 7 -2.98 -22.63 10.93
CA SER A 7 -2.49 -23.87 10.31
C SER A 7 -0.98 -23.82 10.07
N ARG A 8 -0.34 -24.98 9.91
CA ARG A 8 1.11 -25.07 9.61
C ARG A 8 1.46 -24.26 8.35
N ARG A 9 0.61 -24.29 7.32
CA ARG A 9 0.77 -23.57 6.07
C ARG A 9 0.67 -22.05 6.27
N GLN A 10 -0.32 -21.58 7.01
CA GLN A 10 -0.48 -20.17 7.36
C GLN A 10 0.71 -19.63 8.16
N ARG A 11 1.24 -20.41 9.14
CA ARG A 11 2.44 -20.04 9.90
C ARG A 11 3.67 -19.92 9.00
N GLN A 12 3.87 -20.87 8.10
CA GLN A 12 5.04 -20.88 7.19
C GLN A 12 5.00 -19.72 6.21
N MET A 13 3.83 -19.36 5.69
CA MET A 13 3.62 -18.23 4.81
C MET A 13 3.81 -16.89 5.51
N CYS A 14 3.23 -16.71 6.71
CA CYS A 14 3.48 -15.53 7.54
C CYS A 14 4.97 -15.32 7.86
N ILE A 15 5.75 -16.41 8.01
CA ILE A 15 7.20 -16.32 8.25
C ILE A 15 7.93 -15.86 7.01
N ARG A 16 7.57 -16.35 5.82
CA ARG A 16 8.21 -15.98 4.55
C ARG A 16 7.95 -14.51 4.19
N ASP A 17 6.71 -14.06 4.25
CA ASP A 17 6.34 -12.67 3.93
C ASP A 17 6.98 -11.68 4.90
N ARG A 18 7.02 -12.02 6.18
CA ARG A 18 7.75 -11.22 7.18
C ARG A 18 9.25 -11.19 6.92
N SER A 19 9.82 -12.29 6.43
CA SER A 19 11.23 -12.36 6.07
C SER A 19 11.57 -11.43 4.90
N TYR A 20 10.76 -11.42 3.83
CA TYR A 20 10.95 -10.54 2.68
C TYR A 20 10.71 -9.08 3.02
N THR A 21 9.65 -8.77 3.77
CA THR A 21 9.38 -7.42 4.27
C THR A 21 10.55 -6.92 5.14
N ARG A 22 11.01 -7.73 6.08
CA ARG A 22 12.17 -7.41 6.91
C ARG A 22 13.44 -7.20 6.07
N ARG A 23 13.70 -8.09 5.12
CA ARG A 23 14.86 -7.98 4.22
C ARG A 23 14.84 -6.67 3.44
N ALA A 24 13.69 -6.24 2.91
CA ALA A 24 13.57 -4.95 2.24
C ALA A 24 13.86 -3.79 3.19
N ILE A 25 13.30 -3.83 4.40
CA ILE A 25 13.51 -2.81 5.43
C ILE A 25 14.98 -2.72 5.83
N ASP A 26 15.63 -3.85 6.05
CA ASP A 26 17.04 -3.89 6.46
C ASP A 26 17.97 -3.47 5.31
N SER A 27 17.73 -3.97 4.08
CA SER A 27 18.57 -3.66 2.89
C SER A 27 18.57 -2.20 2.49
N TYR A 28 17.47 -1.48 2.75
CA TYR A 28 17.32 -0.06 2.38
C TYR A 28 17.23 0.86 3.59
N GLU A 29 17.50 0.36 4.79
CA GLU A 29 17.44 1.13 6.03
C GLU A 29 16.16 1.97 6.11
N MET A 30 15.00 1.29 5.91
CA MET A 30 13.72 1.99 5.81
C MET A 30 13.18 2.46 7.15
N ILE A 31 13.57 1.80 8.26
CA ILE A 31 13.07 2.08 9.61
C ILE A 31 14.23 2.41 10.53
N ASP A 32 14.08 3.53 11.25
CA ASP A 32 15.00 3.98 12.29
C ASP A 32 14.32 3.89 13.67
N ASN A 33 15.15 3.94 14.72
CA ASN A 33 14.61 3.92 16.08
C ASN A 33 13.87 5.23 16.38
N GLY A 34 12.64 5.10 16.90
CA GLY A 34 11.79 6.25 17.21
C GLY A 34 10.95 6.76 16.03
N ASP A 35 10.96 6.08 14.88
CA ASP A 35 10.09 6.44 13.76
C ASP A 35 8.60 6.34 14.13
N LYS A 36 7.81 7.26 13.55
CA LYS A 36 6.35 7.18 13.54
C LYS A 36 5.87 7.00 12.10
N ILE A 37 5.51 5.77 11.77
CA ILE A 37 5.21 5.32 10.41
C ILE A 37 3.70 5.24 10.22
N ALA A 38 3.19 5.89 9.17
CA ALA A 38 1.81 5.72 8.75
C ALA A 38 1.72 4.73 7.59
N VAL A 39 0.71 3.88 7.59
CA VAL A 39 0.32 3.05 6.46
C VAL A 39 -0.90 3.66 5.80
N GLY A 40 -0.79 3.99 4.50
CA GLY A 40 -1.93 4.43 3.71
C GLY A 40 -2.84 3.25 3.36
N ILE A 41 -4.03 3.21 3.94
CA ILE A 41 -5.01 2.14 3.73
C ILE A 41 -5.99 2.54 2.62
N SER A 42 -5.95 1.80 1.51
CA SER A 42 -6.90 1.95 0.41
C SER A 42 -8.10 1.01 0.50
N GLY A 43 -8.07 0.06 1.44
CA GLY A 43 -9.03 -1.04 1.52
C GLY A 43 -8.67 -2.24 0.62
N GLY A 44 -7.70 -2.09 -0.28
CA GLY A 44 -7.20 -3.17 -1.14
C GLY A 44 -6.28 -4.17 -0.40
N LYS A 45 -6.13 -5.36 -0.99
CA LYS A 45 -5.33 -6.47 -0.45
C LYS A 45 -3.91 -6.05 -0.06
N ASP A 46 -3.26 -5.23 -0.89
CA ASP A 46 -1.85 -4.85 -0.73
C ASP A 46 -1.66 -3.98 0.51
N SER A 47 -2.50 -2.96 0.70
CA SER A 47 -2.44 -2.05 1.85
C SER A 47 -2.73 -2.75 3.18
N LEU A 48 -3.66 -3.71 3.19
CA LEU A 48 -3.97 -4.50 4.38
C LEU A 48 -2.86 -5.51 4.69
N THR A 49 -2.24 -6.12 3.67
CA THR A 49 -1.06 -6.97 3.83
C THR A 49 0.12 -6.19 4.42
N LEU A 50 0.38 -4.98 3.92
CA LEU A 50 1.43 -4.12 4.46
C LEU A 50 1.17 -3.76 5.93
N LEU A 51 -0.05 -3.37 6.26
CA LEU A 51 -0.45 -3.06 7.64
C LEU A 51 -0.17 -4.24 8.56
N TYR A 52 -0.63 -5.43 8.17
CA TYR A 52 -0.44 -6.65 8.96
C TYR A 52 1.06 -6.99 9.12
N ALA A 53 1.82 -6.95 8.04
CA ALA A 53 3.25 -7.25 8.04
C ALA A 53 4.04 -6.31 8.97
N LEU A 54 3.77 -5.00 8.92
CA LEU A 54 4.44 -4.02 9.77
C LEU A 54 3.99 -4.10 11.24
N ALA A 55 2.71 -4.38 11.50
CA ALA A 55 2.19 -4.57 12.86
C ALA A 55 2.85 -5.79 13.54
N GLU A 56 2.96 -6.90 12.82
CA GLU A 56 3.65 -8.08 13.33
C GLU A 56 5.16 -7.86 13.46
N LEU A 57 5.80 -7.21 12.47
CA LEU A 57 7.23 -6.90 12.54
C LEU A 57 7.56 -6.06 13.76
N ARG A 58 6.76 -5.04 14.08
CA ARG A 58 6.94 -4.13 15.22
C ARG A 58 7.14 -4.87 16.55
N ARG A 59 6.57 -6.07 16.71
CA ARG A 59 6.62 -6.84 17.96
C ARG A 59 8.02 -7.34 18.30
N PHE A 60 8.84 -7.63 17.29
CA PHE A 60 10.16 -8.25 17.47
C PHE A 60 11.30 -7.55 16.73
N TYR A 61 11.01 -6.47 15.98
CA TYR A 61 12.05 -5.73 15.27
C TYR A 61 12.97 -5.00 16.26
N PRO A 62 14.29 -5.01 16.04
CA PRO A 62 15.24 -4.43 17.00
C PRO A 62 15.09 -2.92 17.16
N LYS A 63 14.73 -2.20 16.07
CA LYS A 63 14.45 -0.76 16.13
C LYS A 63 12.99 -0.54 16.52
N LYS A 64 12.75 0.25 17.56
CA LYS A 64 11.39 0.59 18.02
C LYS A 64 10.78 1.67 17.16
N PHE A 65 9.54 1.48 16.72
CA PHE A 65 8.79 2.45 15.94
C PHE A 65 7.29 2.39 16.25
N ASP A 66 6.62 3.51 16.07
CA ASP A 66 5.17 3.63 16.16
C ASP A 66 4.55 3.38 14.79
N LEU A 67 3.40 2.74 14.78
CA LEU A 67 2.64 2.43 13.57
C LEU A 67 1.23 2.97 13.69
N ILE A 68 0.76 3.68 12.66
CA ILE A 68 -0.62 4.12 12.52
C ILE A 68 -1.17 3.74 11.15
N ALA A 69 -2.48 3.61 11.04
CA ALA A 69 -3.18 3.37 9.79
C ALA A 69 -4.05 4.59 9.43
N ILE A 70 -4.03 5.00 8.16
CA ILE A 70 -4.80 6.16 7.69
C ILE A 70 -5.52 5.79 6.39
N THR A 71 -6.83 6.04 6.36
CA THR A 71 -7.64 5.99 5.15
C THR A 71 -8.07 7.41 4.77
N VAL A 72 -7.91 7.77 3.49
CA VAL A 72 -8.55 8.97 2.93
C VAL A 72 -9.86 8.52 2.28
N ASN A 73 -10.97 8.85 2.92
CA ASN A 73 -12.31 8.66 2.36
C ASN A 73 -12.54 9.71 1.27
N LEU A 74 -12.81 9.25 0.05
CA LEU A 74 -12.96 10.13 -1.11
C LEU A 74 -14.37 10.71 -1.25
N GLY A 75 -15.30 10.35 -0.35
CA GLY A 75 -16.70 10.79 -0.40
C GLY A 75 -17.61 9.88 -1.23
N PHE A 76 -17.27 8.59 -1.35
CA PHE A 76 -18.19 7.60 -1.94
C PHE A 76 -19.24 7.15 -0.92
N ASP A 77 -20.50 7.05 -1.34
CA ASP A 77 -21.65 6.73 -0.46
C ASP A 77 -21.57 5.36 0.24
N ASN A 78 -20.81 4.39 -0.28
CA ASN A 78 -20.78 3.01 0.20
C ASN A 78 -19.38 2.57 0.66
N PHE A 79 -18.60 3.46 1.25
CA PHE A 79 -17.26 3.12 1.72
C PHE A 79 -17.30 2.72 3.21
N ASP A 80 -17.61 1.45 3.48
CA ASP A 80 -17.67 0.89 4.84
C ASP A 80 -16.28 0.45 5.32
N THR A 81 -15.75 1.11 6.33
CA THR A 81 -14.45 0.83 6.94
C THR A 81 -14.51 0.01 8.23
N THR A 82 -15.69 -0.40 8.68
CA THR A 82 -15.90 -1.06 9.97
C THR A 82 -15.01 -2.28 10.18
N LYS A 83 -14.85 -3.12 9.14
CA LYS A 83 -13.99 -4.31 9.21
C LYS A 83 -12.49 -3.97 9.24
N ILE A 84 -12.08 -2.86 8.59
CA ILE A 84 -10.71 -2.35 8.64
C ILE A 84 -10.41 -1.82 10.03
N GLU A 85 -11.34 -1.08 10.62
CA GLU A 85 -11.23 -0.58 11.98
C GLU A 85 -11.07 -1.71 13.00
N GLN A 86 -11.85 -2.79 12.83
CA GLN A 86 -11.73 -3.97 13.67
C GLN A 86 -10.35 -4.64 13.50
N LEU A 87 -9.87 -4.81 12.28
CA LEU A 87 -8.52 -5.34 12.02
C LEU A 87 -7.44 -4.48 12.69
N CYS A 88 -7.55 -3.16 12.60
CA CYS A 88 -6.61 -2.24 13.25
C CYS A 88 -6.62 -2.39 14.78
N LYS A 89 -7.80 -2.55 15.39
CA LYS A 89 -7.95 -2.83 16.83
C LYS A 89 -7.27 -4.15 17.21
N GLU A 90 -7.48 -5.23 16.44
CA GLU A 90 -6.85 -6.53 16.67
C GLU A 90 -5.32 -6.49 16.55
N LEU A 91 -4.80 -5.62 15.66
CA LEU A 91 -3.36 -5.40 15.46
C LEU A 91 -2.76 -4.37 16.44
N TYR A 92 -3.55 -3.77 17.31
CA TYR A 92 -3.14 -2.67 18.21
C TYR A 92 -2.51 -1.50 17.44
N VAL A 93 -3.13 -1.12 16.31
CA VAL A 93 -2.71 0.00 15.45
C VAL A 93 -3.78 1.08 15.49
N PRO A 94 -3.47 2.33 15.91
CA PRO A 94 -4.40 3.44 15.81
C PRO A 94 -4.84 3.67 14.36
N TYR A 95 -6.13 3.85 14.15
CA TYR A 95 -6.72 4.05 12.83
C TYR A 95 -7.38 5.41 12.72
N TYR A 96 -7.11 6.11 11.62
CA TYR A 96 -7.66 7.44 11.33
C TYR A 96 -8.31 7.46 9.97
N ILE A 97 -9.46 8.11 9.88
CA ILE A 97 -10.16 8.38 8.62
C ILE A 97 -10.06 9.89 8.36
N VAL A 98 -9.73 10.23 7.13
CA VAL A 98 -9.74 11.61 6.63
C VAL A 98 -10.88 11.72 5.64
N ASP A 99 -11.98 12.30 6.05
CA ASP A 99 -13.13 12.53 5.19
C ASP A 99 -12.84 13.68 4.22
N THR A 100 -13.20 13.50 2.96
CA THR A 100 -13.00 14.48 1.90
C THR A 100 -14.15 14.42 0.88
N GLU A 101 -14.31 15.50 0.13
CA GLU A 101 -15.27 15.61 -0.99
C GLU A 101 -14.57 15.42 -2.37
N ILE A 102 -13.47 14.65 -2.39
CA ILE A 102 -12.64 14.50 -3.61
C ILE A 102 -13.44 13.92 -4.76
N TYR A 103 -14.33 12.96 -4.50
CA TYR A 103 -15.17 12.36 -5.53
C TYR A 103 -16.05 13.43 -6.20
N ASP A 104 -16.77 14.19 -5.41
CA ASP A 104 -17.67 15.22 -5.91
C ASP A 104 -16.90 16.29 -6.72
N ILE A 105 -15.80 16.77 -6.16
CA ILE A 105 -14.94 17.77 -6.85
C ILE A 105 -14.43 17.26 -8.20
N VAL A 106 -13.95 16.02 -8.26
CA VAL A 106 -13.30 15.49 -9.46
C VAL A 106 -14.30 15.09 -10.53
N PHE A 107 -15.39 14.41 -10.17
CA PHE A 107 -16.32 13.80 -11.12
C PHE A 107 -17.54 14.67 -11.40
N ASN A 108 -18.07 15.39 -10.42
CA ASN A 108 -19.30 16.16 -10.57
C ASN A 108 -19.04 17.64 -10.89
N ILE A 109 -18.12 18.29 -10.16
CA ILE A 109 -17.85 19.72 -10.29
C ILE A 109 -16.92 19.99 -11.44
N ARG A 110 -15.70 19.39 -11.44
CA ARG A 110 -14.67 19.69 -12.44
C ARG A 110 -14.80 18.89 -13.73
N LYS A 111 -15.40 17.70 -13.68
CA LYS A 111 -15.57 16.78 -14.83
C LYS A 111 -14.27 16.62 -15.64
N GLU A 112 -13.20 16.33 -14.93
CA GLU A 112 -11.84 16.28 -15.48
C GLU A 112 -11.70 15.21 -16.56
N LYS A 113 -11.00 15.52 -17.64
CA LYS A 113 -10.67 14.55 -18.70
C LYS A 113 -9.76 13.43 -18.20
N ASN A 114 -8.91 13.72 -17.19
CA ASN A 114 -8.06 12.74 -16.50
C ASN A 114 -8.33 12.78 -14.99
N PRO A 115 -9.46 12.20 -14.54
CA PRO A 115 -9.90 12.28 -13.14
C PRO A 115 -8.89 11.63 -12.18
N CYS A 116 -8.20 10.57 -12.60
CA CYS A 116 -7.25 9.85 -11.76
C CYS A 116 -6.07 10.72 -11.30
N SER A 117 -5.56 11.59 -12.18
CA SER A 117 -4.44 12.48 -11.86
C SER A 117 -4.81 13.50 -10.78
N LEU A 118 -5.96 14.16 -10.92
CA LEU A 118 -6.43 15.13 -9.93
C LEU A 118 -6.79 14.45 -8.61
N CYS A 119 -7.51 13.33 -8.67
CA CYS A 119 -7.86 12.53 -7.49
C CYS A 119 -6.61 12.12 -6.70
N ALA A 120 -5.58 11.59 -7.37
CA ALA A 120 -4.33 11.20 -6.73
C ALA A 120 -3.62 12.38 -6.07
N LYS A 121 -3.60 13.55 -6.73
CA LYS A 121 -3.00 14.78 -6.18
C LYS A 121 -3.73 15.28 -4.94
N MET A 122 -5.06 15.34 -4.98
CA MET A 122 -5.88 15.78 -3.84
C MET A 122 -5.76 14.80 -2.67
N ARG A 123 -5.88 13.50 -2.94
CA ARG A 123 -5.71 12.44 -1.92
C ARG A 123 -4.34 12.51 -1.25
N LYS A 124 -3.26 12.72 -2.02
CA LYS A 124 -1.91 12.91 -1.47
C LYS A 124 -1.84 14.17 -0.59
N GLY A 125 -2.50 15.26 -0.98
CA GLY A 125 -2.57 16.49 -0.19
C GLY A 125 -3.22 16.27 1.17
N ALA A 126 -4.44 15.71 1.17
CA ALA A 126 -5.20 15.41 2.39
C ALA A 126 -4.44 14.45 3.33
N LEU A 127 -3.82 13.40 2.74
CA LEU A 127 -3.01 12.47 3.51
C LEU A 127 -1.79 13.15 4.14
N ASN A 128 -1.03 13.96 3.38
CA ASN A 128 0.14 14.65 3.89
C ASN A 128 -0.20 15.62 5.03
N GLN A 129 -1.32 16.33 4.94
CA GLN A 129 -1.79 17.20 6.02
C GLN A 129 -2.02 16.38 7.30
N LYS A 130 -2.76 15.29 7.21
CA LYS A 130 -3.03 14.42 8.37
C LYS A 130 -1.75 13.81 8.95
N LEU A 131 -0.78 13.45 8.10
CA LEU A 131 0.52 12.96 8.54
C LEU A 131 1.29 13.98 9.38
N ASN A 132 1.26 15.24 8.95
CA ASN A 132 1.89 16.34 9.68
C ASN A 132 1.19 16.59 11.03
N ASP A 133 -0.15 16.62 11.06
CA ASP A 133 -0.93 16.78 12.29
C ASP A 133 -0.61 15.70 13.32
N LEU A 134 -0.43 14.46 12.83
CA LEU A 134 -0.06 13.31 13.65
C LEU A 134 1.46 13.19 13.91
N ARG A 135 2.26 14.14 13.42
CA ARG A 135 3.73 14.14 13.55
C ARG A 135 4.38 12.84 13.06
N CYS A 136 3.89 12.30 11.96
CA CYS A 136 4.53 11.17 11.30
C CYS A 136 5.75 11.66 10.51
N ASN A 137 6.84 10.91 10.56
CA ASN A 137 8.02 11.21 9.75
C ASN A 137 8.18 10.26 8.56
N LYS A 138 7.43 9.16 8.55
CA LYS A 138 7.45 8.19 7.44
C LYS A 138 6.03 7.77 7.02
N ILE A 139 5.90 7.47 5.72
CA ILE A 139 4.71 6.84 5.16
C ILE A 139 5.12 5.58 4.40
N ALA A 140 4.44 4.48 4.68
CA ALA A 140 4.62 3.21 3.99
C ALA A 140 3.53 3.02 2.92
N TYR A 141 3.94 2.78 1.68
CA TYR A 141 3.08 2.39 0.58
C TYR A 141 3.26 0.92 0.22
N ALA A 142 2.17 0.28 -0.14
CA ALA A 142 2.09 -1.15 -0.38
C ALA A 142 2.48 -1.57 -1.81
N HIS A 143 3.40 -0.83 -2.46
CA HIS A 143 3.91 -1.23 -3.76
C HIS A 143 4.72 -2.52 -3.60
N HIS A 144 4.37 -3.54 -4.38
CA HIS A 144 5.00 -4.86 -4.38
C HIS A 144 5.86 -5.06 -5.63
N LYS A 145 6.56 -6.20 -5.74
CA LYS A 145 7.53 -6.48 -6.80
C LYS A 145 6.95 -6.21 -8.20
N ASP A 146 5.75 -6.67 -8.48
CA ASP A 146 5.11 -6.52 -9.79
C ASP A 146 4.82 -5.05 -10.12
N ASP A 147 4.43 -4.22 -9.14
CA ASP A 147 4.27 -2.76 -9.33
C ASP A 147 5.56 -2.08 -9.83
N PHE A 148 6.72 -2.53 -9.35
CA PHE A 148 8.01 -2.01 -9.79
C PHE A 148 8.28 -2.38 -11.25
N ILE A 149 7.99 -3.62 -11.63
CA ILE A 149 8.18 -4.15 -13.00
C ILE A 149 7.19 -3.46 -13.95
N GLU A 150 5.91 -3.38 -13.59
CA GLU A 150 4.88 -2.69 -14.37
C GLU A 150 5.24 -1.21 -14.57
N THR A 151 5.69 -0.52 -13.53
CA THR A 151 6.09 0.89 -13.63
C THR A 151 7.32 1.07 -14.51
N PHE A 152 8.29 0.16 -14.43
CA PHE A 152 9.44 0.14 -15.32
C PHE A 152 9.01 -0.01 -16.79
N LEU A 153 8.15 -1.00 -17.08
CA LEU A 153 7.64 -1.23 -18.43
C LEU A 153 6.83 -0.03 -18.95
N MET A 154 5.97 0.54 -18.11
CA MET A 154 5.22 1.75 -18.46
C MET A 154 6.13 2.93 -18.80
N SER A 155 7.16 3.17 -17.99
CA SER A 155 8.13 4.24 -18.25
C SER A 155 8.89 4.02 -19.55
N LEU A 156 9.26 2.78 -19.86
CA LEU A 156 9.94 2.43 -21.09
C LEU A 156 9.03 2.65 -22.31
N LEU A 157 7.80 2.12 -22.27
CA LEU A 157 6.89 2.12 -23.43
C LEU A 157 6.23 3.48 -23.69
N PHE A 158 5.85 4.21 -22.63
CA PHE A 158 5.05 5.44 -22.77
C PHE A 158 5.81 6.73 -22.55
N GLU A 159 7.00 6.66 -21.91
CA GLU A 159 7.79 7.84 -21.57
C GLU A 159 9.20 7.81 -22.19
N GLY A 160 9.59 6.69 -22.83
CA GLY A 160 10.89 6.52 -23.46
C GLY A 160 12.07 6.61 -22.51
N ARG A 161 11.88 6.25 -21.23
CA ARG A 161 12.93 6.33 -20.22
C ARG A 161 12.93 5.12 -19.29
N ILE A 162 14.11 4.81 -18.75
CA ILE A 162 14.32 3.77 -17.76
C ILE A 162 14.05 4.35 -16.37
N HIS A 163 12.87 4.06 -15.82
CA HIS A 163 12.48 4.55 -14.49
C HIS A 163 11.53 3.57 -13.79
N THR A 164 11.68 3.44 -12.48
CA THR A 164 10.72 2.77 -11.60
C THR A 164 10.71 3.45 -10.22
N PHE A 165 9.94 2.93 -9.28
CA PHE A 165 9.91 3.44 -7.92
C PHE A 165 11.28 3.25 -7.21
N SER A 166 11.69 4.23 -6.41
CA SER A 166 12.75 3.99 -5.43
C SER A 166 12.18 3.27 -4.20
N PRO A 167 12.93 2.35 -3.58
CA PRO A 167 12.51 1.69 -2.34
C PRO A 167 12.22 2.68 -1.21
N LYS A 168 13.00 3.75 -1.16
CA LYS A 168 12.93 4.84 -0.18
C LYS A 168 13.03 6.17 -0.92
N THR A 169 12.14 7.12 -0.62
CA THR A 169 12.09 8.42 -1.31
C THR A 169 11.79 9.53 -0.30
N TYR A 170 12.66 10.53 -0.20
CA TYR A 170 12.37 11.71 0.59
C TYR A 170 11.52 12.71 -0.20
N LEU A 171 10.49 13.24 0.42
CA LEU A 171 9.58 14.24 -0.15
C LEU A 171 9.88 15.61 0.46
N ASP A 172 10.68 16.43 -0.23
CA ASP A 172 11.16 17.72 0.26
C ASP A 172 10.04 18.67 0.71
N LYS A 173 8.94 18.71 -0.04
CA LYS A 173 7.80 19.60 0.25
C LYS A 173 7.04 19.23 1.53
N SER A 174 6.88 17.96 1.81
CA SER A 174 6.15 17.45 2.98
C SER A 174 7.08 16.99 4.09
N LYS A 175 8.40 16.98 3.86
CA LYS A 175 9.43 16.48 4.77
C LYS A 175 9.15 15.06 5.30
N LEU A 176 8.54 14.24 4.45
CA LEU A 176 8.16 12.86 4.75
C LEU A 176 9.07 11.89 3.99
N MET A 177 9.47 10.81 4.65
CA MET A 177 10.10 9.68 3.99
C MET A 177 9.05 8.67 3.54
N VAL A 178 9.01 8.39 2.25
CA VAL A 178 8.22 7.28 1.67
C VAL A 178 9.03 6.01 1.72
N ILE A 179 8.46 4.92 2.19
CA ILE A 179 9.07 3.59 2.19
C ILE A 179 8.14 2.56 1.51
N ARG A 180 8.72 1.52 0.91
CA ARG A 180 7.99 0.46 0.18
C ARG A 180 8.43 -0.93 0.63
N PRO A 181 7.97 -1.39 1.81
CA PRO A 181 8.46 -2.61 2.43
C PRO A 181 8.11 -3.90 1.69
N LEU A 182 7.06 -3.91 0.83
CA LEU A 182 6.62 -5.09 0.10
C LEU A 182 7.35 -5.31 -1.23
N MET A 183 8.37 -4.53 -1.56
CA MET A 183 9.04 -4.53 -2.86
C MET A 183 9.66 -5.87 -3.28
N TYR A 184 9.87 -6.78 -2.36
CA TYR A 184 10.41 -8.13 -2.63
C TYR A 184 9.32 -9.21 -2.68
N ILE A 185 8.06 -8.86 -2.46
CA ILE A 185 6.93 -9.77 -2.45
C ILE A 185 6.17 -9.64 -3.77
N ASN A 186 5.83 -10.74 -4.41
CA ASN A 186 5.03 -10.73 -5.64
C ASN A 186 3.52 -10.71 -5.35
N GLU A 187 2.71 -10.32 -6.34
CA GLU A 187 1.26 -10.20 -6.19
C GLU A 187 0.61 -11.54 -5.80
N GLY A 188 1.10 -12.67 -6.33
CA GLY A 188 0.59 -13.99 -6.00
C GLY A 188 0.75 -14.35 -4.51
N GLU A 189 1.87 -13.97 -3.90
CA GLU A 189 2.11 -14.14 -2.47
C GLU A 189 1.15 -13.27 -1.63
N ILE A 190 0.89 -12.03 -2.05
CA ILE A 190 -0.08 -11.15 -1.38
C ILE A 190 -1.51 -11.71 -1.46
N ILE A 191 -1.91 -12.23 -2.64
CA ILE A 191 -3.23 -12.85 -2.82
C ILE A 191 -3.39 -14.07 -1.89
N SER A 192 -2.37 -14.90 -1.83
CA SER A 192 -2.35 -16.07 -0.97
C SER A 192 -2.44 -15.66 0.51
N PHE A 193 -1.61 -14.69 0.94
CA PHE A 193 -1.64 -14.15 2.29
C PHE A 193 -3.01 -13.56 2.66
N LYS A 194 -3.60 -12.74 1.77
CA LYS A 194 -4.94 -12.19 1.95
C LYS A 194 -5.98 -13.27 2.19
N ASN A 195 -5.93 -14.38 1.41
CA ASN A 195 -6.87 -15.49 1.54
C ASN A 195 -6.66 -16.25 2.86
N ASP A 196 -5.42 -16.59 3.19
CA ASP A 196 -5.07 -17.35 4.39
C ASP A 196 -5.40 -16.58 5.68
N MET A 197 -5.18 -15.28 5.69
CA MET A 197 -5.48 -14.40 6.83
C MET A 197 -6.90 -13.84 6.81
N GLN A 198 -7.68 -14.12 5.76
CA GLN A 198 -9.04 -13.62 5.58
C GLN A 198 -9.12 -12.09 5.75
N LEU A 199 -8.17 -11.37 5.13
CA LEU A 199 -8.13 -9.91 5.25
C LEU A 199 -9.41 -9.27 4.69
N PRO A 200 -9.97 -8.25 5.36
CA PRO A 200 -11.24 -7.63 5.02
C PRO A 200 -11.09 -6.64 3.84
N VAL A 201 -10.83 -7.17 2.65
CA VAL A 201 -10.67 -6.34 1.45
C VAL A 201 -11.99 -5.70 1.04
N ILE A 202 -11.96 -4.39 0.81
CA ILE A 202 -13.07 -3.60 0.29
C ILE A 202 -12.89 -3.44 -1.22
N LYS A 203 -13.94 -3.71 -1.99
CA LYS A 203 -13.92 -3.45 -3.43
C LYS A 203 -13.92 -1.95 -3.68
N SER A 204 -13.05 -1.49 -4.58
CA SER A 204 -12.99 -0.08 -4.97
C SER A 204 -14.33 0.37 -5.56
N PRO A 205 -14.94 1.44 -5.04
CA PRO A 205 -16.16 2.00 -5.63
C PRO A 205 -15.86 2.94 -6.81
N CYS A 206 -14.59 3.12 -7.19
CA CYS A 206 -14.18 4.07 -8.21
C CYS A 206 -14.63 3.64 -9.61
N PRO A 207 -15.38 4.47 -10.37
CA PRO A 207 -15.84 4.13 -11.72
C PRO A 207 -14.70 4.06 -12.75
N ALA A 208 -13.54 4.63 -12.47
CA ALA A 208 -12.36 4.60 -13.35
C ALA A 208 -11.43 3.39 -13.09
N ASP A 209 -11.84 2.46 -12.23
CA ASP A 209 -11.05 1.27 -11.90
C ASP A 209 -11.01 0.29 -13.08
N GLY A 210 -9.84 -0.28 -13.39
CA GLY A 210 -9.66 -1.29 -14.44
C GLY A 210 -9.31 -0.77 -15.86
N TYR A 211 -9.40 0.55 -16.13
CA TYR A 211 -9.09 1.12 -17.44
C TYR A 211 -7.83 1.99 -17.41
N THR A 212 -6.67 1.40 -17.17
CA THR A 212 -5.44 2.15 -17.00
C THR A 212 -4.30 1.63 -17.87
N LYS A 213 -3.31 2.49 -18.15
CA LYS A 213 -2.05 2.07 -18.80
C LYS A 213 -1.33 0.97 -18.03
N ARG A 214 -1.55 0.89 -16.73
CA ARG A 214 -1.00 -0.17 -15.87
C ARG A 214 -1.60 -1.53 -16.22
N GLU A 215 -2.90 -1.60 -16.47
CA GLU A 215 -3.56 -2.86 -16.87
C GLU A 215 -2.99 -3.37 -18.20
N TYR A 216 -2.72 -2.48 -19.16
CA TYR A 216 -2.04 -2.84 -20.40
C TYR A 216 -0.63 -3.41 -20.13
N ALA A 217 0.16 -2.75 -19.29
CA ALA A 217 1.50 -3.25 -18.95
C ALA A 217 1.46 -4.62 -18.26
N LYS A 218 0.47 -4.83 -17.38
CA LYS A 218 0.24 -6.11 -16.70
C LYS A 218 -0.10 -7.23 -17.69
N GLN A 219 -0.98 -6.97 -18.64
CA GLN A 219 -1.33 -7.94 -19.68
C GLN A 219 -0.14 -8.27 -20.59
N ALA A 220 0.62 -7.27 -21.01
CA ALA A 220 1.83 -7.47 -21.83
C ALA A 220 2.89 -8.30 -21.08
N LEU A 221 3.09 -8.06 -19.80
CA LEU A 221 4.00 -8.87 -18.96
C LEU A 221 3.52 -10.31 -18.84
N ALA A 222 2.22 -10.54 -18.65
CA ALA A 222 1.66 -11.87 -18.55
C ALA A 222 1.78 -12.67 -19.87
N GLU A 223 1.77 -12.01 -21.01
CA GLU A 223 2.01 -12.63 -22.32
C GLU A 223 3.49 -13.00 -22.47
N LEU A 224 4.40 -12.07 -22.15
CA LEU A 224 5.85 -12.34 -22.20
C LEU A 224 6.26 -13.50 -21.27
N GLU A 225 5.66 -13.58 -20.09
CA GLU A 225 5.94 -14.64 -19.12
C GLU A 225 5.47 -16.02 -19.59
N LYS A 226 4.47 -16.10 -20.46
CA LYS A 226 4.05 -17.36 -21.10
C LYS A 226 5.06 -17.86 -22.12
N GLU A 227 5.71 -16.96 -22.85
CA GLU A 227 6.69 -17.31 -23.87
C GLU A 227 8.08 -17.58 -23.29
N THR A 228 8.43 -16.91 -22.21
CA THR A 228 9.74 -17.00 -21.52
C THR A 228 9.54 -17.14 -20.01
N PRO A 229 9.11 -18.32 -19.53
CA PRO A 229 8.97 -18.54 -18.10
C PRO A 229 10.34 -18.52 -17.41
N GLY A 230 10.53 -17.59 -16.45
CA GLY A 230 11.78 -17.37 -15.73
C GLY A 230 11.59 -16.95 -14.30
#